data_488213f28eb4af123e25075380af73f2
#
_entry.id   488213f28eb4af123e25075380af73f2
#
_cell.length_a   1.000
_cell.length_b   1.000
_cell.length_c   1.000
_cell.angle_alpha   90.00
_cell.angle_beta   90.00
_cell.angle_gamma   90.00
#
_symmetry.space_group_name_H-M   'P 1'
#
loop_
_entity.id
_entity.type
_entity.pdbx_description
1 polymer ?
#
loop_
_entity_poly.entity_id
_entity_poly.type
_entity_poly.pdbx_seq_one_letter_code
_entity_poly.pdbx_strand_id
1 'polypeptide(L)'
;DTAREVVADQDARLTTLRSAEQPEKKPTAFVFDSASDTIFTSGKFGAPQAIIDAAGARNANEDVDDTWTQVGWEKISASAPDVFVFVDYPGQDFQQKVDILKSNPATKDLPAVQENRFINLPYAMWCSGPLNIDAAEHVRKGMEKFNLVPASDITPSLTLPDSVAGQEYFH
;
A
#
# COMPACT_ATOMS: atom_id res chain seq x y z
N ASP A 1 27.17 -18.45 2.90
CA ASP A 1 26.91 -17.72 2.49
C ASP A 1 25.66 -17.24 1.77
N THR A 2 24.87 -18.01 1.07
CA THR A 2 23.63 -17.54 0.40
C THR A 2 22.66 -16.75 1.32
N ALA A 3 22.49 -17.18 2.57
CA ALA A 3 21.62 -16.48 3.52
C ALA A 3 22.15 -15.07 3.87
N ARG A 4 23.46 -14.92 4.01
CA ARG A 4 24.08 -13.61 4.27
C ARG A 4 24.00 -12.69 3.06
N GLU A 5 24.10 -13.23 1.87
CA GLU A 5 23.96 -12.48 0.61
C GLU A 5 22.53 -11.95 0.45
N VAL A 6 21.52 -12.79 0.76
CA VAL A 6 20.10 -12.38 0.73
C VAL A 6 19.83 -11.27 1.76
N VAL A 7 20.33 -11.40 2.98
CA VAL A 7 20.15 -10.35 4.00
C VAL A 7 20.83 -9.05 3.58
N ALA A 8 22.07 -9.13 3.04
CA ALA A 8 22.77 -7.94 2.57
C ALA A 8 22.06 -7.24 1.40
N ASP A 9 21.49 -8.01 0.47
CA ASP A 9 20.68 -7.46 -0.61
C ASP A 9 19.44 -6.74 -0.08
N GLN A 10 18.69 -7.37 0.82
CA GLN A 10 17.50 -6.78 1.43
C GLN A 10 17.84 -5.51 2.22
N ASP A 11 18.93 -5.51 2.99
CA ASP A 11 19.39 -4.34 3.73
C ASP A 11 19.77 -3.18 2.78
N ALA A 12 20.43 -3.49 1.66
CA ALA A 12 20.78 -2.49 0.65
C ALA A 12 19.53 -1.89 -0.02
N ARG A 13 18.55 -2.72 -0.39
CA ARG A 13 17.28 -2.29 -0.98
C ARG A 13 16.48 -1.43 -0.01
N LEU A 14 16.38 -1.84 1.25
CA LEU A 14 15.71 -1.06 2.30
C LEU A 14 16.40 0.29 2.52
N THR A 15 17.73 0.32 2.51
CA THR A 15 18.51 1.57 2.61
C THR A 15 18.21 2.49 1.43
N THR A 16 18.13 1.95 0.21
CA THR A 16 17.79 2.71 -1.00
C THR A 16 16.40 3.32 -0.88
N LEU A 17 15.40 2.53 -0.45
CA LEU A 17 14.03 3.02 -0.21
C LEU A 17 14.00 4.17 0.79
N ARG A 18 14.67 4.02 1.93
CA ARG A 18 14.69 5.01 3.01
C ARG A 18 15.47 6.28 2.68
N SER A 19 16.43 6.19 1.78
CA SER A 19 17.25 7.33 1.33
C SER A 19 16.66 8.08 0.13
N ALA A 20 15.60 7.53 -0.49
CA ALA A 20 14.90 8.22 -1.57
C ALA A 20 14.34 9.56 -1.10
N GLU A 21 14.38 10.56 -1.97
CA GLU A 21 13.85 11.89 -1.67
C GLU A 21 12.37 11.79 -1.24
N GLN A 22 12.03 12.51 -0.18
CA GLN A 22 10.69 12.55 0.39
C GLN A 22 10.04 13.91 0.17
N PRO A 23 8.72 13.99 0.01
CA PRO A 23 8.02 15.27 0.01
C PRO A 23 8.04 15.87 1.43
N GLU A 24 7.82 17.18 1.53
CA GLU A 24 7.72 17.88 2.81
C GLU A 24 6.66 17.24 3.73
N LYS A 25 5.55 16.81 3.15
CA LYS A 25 4.50 16.05 3.84
C LYS A 25 4.35 14.67 3.19
N LYS A 26 4.58 13.62 3.96
CA LYS A 26 4.38 12.24 3.51
C LYS A 26 2.94 11.99 3.11
N PRO A 27 2.67 11.31 1.98
CA PRO A 27 1.33 10.90 1.61
C PRO A 27 0.76 9.88 2.60
N THR A 28 -0.55 9.91 2.77
CA THR A 28 -1.28 8.96 3.63
C THR A 28 -1.79 7.81 2.77
N ALA A 29 -1.42 6.58 3.13
CA ALA A 29 -1.88 5.36 2.50
C ALA A 29 -2.90 4.64 3.37
N PHE A 30 -4.00 4.20 2.80
CA PHE A 30 -5.01 3.38 3.47
C PHE A 30 -4.90 1.93 2.99
N VAL A 31 -4.66 1.00 3.91
CA VAL A 31 -4.64 -0.44 3.62
C VAL A 31 -6.09 -0.94 3.53
N PHE A 32 -6.49 -1.45 2.39
CA PHE A 32 -7.82 -1.97 2.14
C PHE A 32 -7.72 -3.48 1.87
N ASP A 33 -8.00 -4.28 2.88
CA ASP A 33 -8.06 -5.73 2.74
C ASP A 33 -9.40 -6.16 2.16
N SER A 34 -10.47 -5.89 2.87
CA SER A 34 -11.84 -6.21 2.47
C SER A 34 -12.83 -5.27 3.16
N ALA A 35 -14.05 -5.24 2.65
CA ALA A 35 -15.10 -4.42 3.23
C ALA A 35 -16.47 -5.09 3.15
N SER A 36 -17.27 -4.78 4.19
CA SER A 36 -18.70 -5.03 4.27
C SER A 36 -19.35 -3.83 4.99
N ASP A 37 -19.94 -4.03 6.14
CA ASP A 37 -20.40 -2.93 7.02
C ASP A 37 -19.23 -2.14 7.61
N THR A 38 -18.08 -2.79 7.75
CA THR A 38 -16.81 -2.21 8.18
C THR A 38 -15.69 -2.55 7.19
N ILE A 39 -14.54 -1.91 7.34
CA ILE A 39 -13.36 -2.16 6.52
C ILE A 39 -12.34 -2.93 7.35
N PHE A 40 -11.83 -4.05 6.81
CA PHE A 40 -10.69 -4.75 7.35
C PHE A 40 -9.41 -4.11 6.84
N THR A 41 -8.54 -3.70 7.76
CA THR A 41 -7.36 -2.88 7.49
C THR A 41 -6.22 -3.24 8.44
N SER A 42 -5.08 -2.57 8.33
CA SER A 42 -3.93 -2.76 9.22
C SER A 42 -3.67 -1.53 10.09
N GLY A 43 -3.54 -1.77 11.38
CA GLY A 43 -3.04 -0.80 12.37
C GLY A 43 -1.51 -0.71 12.37
N LYS A 44 -0.95 -0.16 13.46
CA LYS A 44 0.48 0.21 13.51
C LYS A 44 1.46 -0.94 13.72
N PHE A 45 1.01 -2.13 14.09
CA PHE A 45 1.91 -3.24 14.43
C PHE A 45 2.05 -4.31 13.35
N GLY A 46 1.37 -4.18 12.22
CA GLY A 46 1.41 -5.16 11.14
C GLY A 46 2.54 -4.95 10.12
N ALA A 47 2.80 -5.96 9.30
CA ALA A 47 3.71 -5.84 8.16
C ALA A 47 3.36 -4.67 7.21
N PRO A 48 2.07 -4.37 6.93
CA PRO A 48 1.72 -3.22 6.11
C PRO A 48 2.23 -1.88 6.63
N GLN A 49 2.29 -1.68 7.94
CA GLN A 49 2.89 -0.47 8.52
C GLN A 49 4.36 -0.32 8.11
N ALA A 50 5.15 -1.38 8.24
CA ALA A 50 6.56 -1.37 7.87
C ALA A 50 6.78 -1.16 6.36
N ILE A 51 5.92 -1.75 5.53
CA ILE A 51 5.94 -1.59 4.06
C ILE A 51 5.67 -0.13 3.68
N ILE A 52 4.61 0.45 4.24
CA ILE A 52 4.20 1.84 3.97
C ILE A 52 5.29 2.82 4.44
N ASP A 53 5.84 2.61 5.63
CA ASP A 53 6.94 3.44 6.15
C ASP A 53 8.17 3.38 5.24
N ALA A 54 8.58 2.18 4.83
CA ALA A 54 9.72 1.97 3.94
C ALA A 54 9.51 2.63 2.57
N ALA A 55 8.28 2.60 2.05
CA ALA A 55 7.91 3.25 0.79
C ALA A 55 7.89 4.80 0.89
N GLY A 56 7.92 5.37 2.09
CA GLY A 56 7.91 6.81 2.31
C GLY A 56 6.52 7.42 2.48
N ALA A 57 5.54 6.63 2.87
CA ALA A 57 4.18 7.06 3.19
C ALA A 57 3.88 6.93 4.68
N ARG A 58 2.68 7.34 5.06
CA ARG A 58 2.11 7.22 6.40
C ARG A 58 0.89 6.31 6.35
N ASN A 59 0.79 5.35 7.26
CA ASN A 59 -0.42 4.53 7.36
C ASN A 59 -1.57 5.37 7.94
N ALA A 60 -2.72 5.38 7.28
CA ALA A 60 -3.93 6.08 7.74
C ALA A 60 -4.41 5.62 9.13
N ASN A 61 -4.05 4.40 9.53
CA ASN A 61 -4.43 3.78 10.80
C ASN A 61 -3.24 3.58 11.76
N GLU A 62 -2.17 4.38 11.63
CA GLU A 62 -1.00 4.30 12.51
C GLU A 62 -1.29 4.66 13.98
N ASP A 63 -2.45 5.24 14.24
CA ASP A 63 -2.97 5.55 15.59
C ASP A 63 -3.72 4.37 16.24
N VAL A 64 -3.96 3.29 15.49
CA VAL A 64 -4.65 2.10 15.99
C VAL A 64 -3.63 1.08 16.49
N ASP A 65 -3.67 0.81 17.80
CA ASP A 65 -2.76 -0.12 18.50
C ASP A 65 -3.15 -1.59 18.23
N ASP A 66 -3.09 -2.01 16.96
CA ASP A 66 -3.42 -3.37 16.54
C ASP A 66 -2.55 -3.77 15.34
N THR A 67 -2.64 -5.04 14.95
CA THR A 67 -2.10 -5.58 13.70
C THR A 67 -3.14 -5.43 12.59
N TRP A 68 -3.96 -6.46 12.36
CA TRP A 68 -5.13 -6.43 11.48
C TRP A 68 -6.38 -6.13 12.30
N THR A 69 -7.18 -5.18 11.86
CA THR A 69 -8.29 -4.65 12.62
C THR A 69 -9.43 -4.20 11.70
N GLN A 70 -10.57 -3.89 12.30
CA GLN A 70 -11.73 -3.33 11.59
C GLN A 70 -11.92 -1.87 11.97
N VAL A 71 -12.23 -1.04 10.98
CA VAL A 71 -12.58 0.37 11.18
C VAL A 71 -13.89 0.69 10.45
N GLY A 72 -14.57 1.75 10.90
CA GLY A 72 -15.76 2.27 10.21
C GLY A 72 -15.40 3.10 8.97
N TRP A 73 -16.38 3.30 8.11
CA TRP A 73 -16.26 4.11 6.89
C TRP A 73 -15.88 5.58 7.17
N GLU A 74 -16.29 6.11 8.31
CA GLU A 74 -15.93 7.44 8.77
C GLU A 74 -14.42 7.61 8.99
N LYS A 75 -13.70 6.53 9.34
CA LYS A 75 -12.25 6.56 9.51
C LYS A 75 -11.54 6.85 8.19
N ILE A 76 -12.02 6.29 7.07
CA ILE A 76 -11.48 6.60 5.75
C ILE A 76 -11.71 8.06 5.40
N SER A 77 -12.94 8.54 5.54
CA SER A 77 -13.27 9.96 5.27
C SER A 77 -12.43 10.91 6.10
N ALA A 78 -12.27 10.62 7.39
CA ALA A 78 -11.50 11.46 8.32
C ALA A 78 -10.00 11.47 8.01
N SER A 79 -9.44 10.34 7.57
CA SER A 79 -8.03 10.25 7.21
C SER A 79 -7.72 10.86 5.85
N ALA A 80 -8.73 10.99 4.97
CA ALA A 80 -8.61 11.50 3.61
C ALA A 80 -7.33 10.98 2.91
N PRO A 81 -7.21 9.66 2.68
CA PRO A 81 -5.98 9.06 2.19
C PRO A 81 -5.64 9.59 0.79
N ASP A 82 -4.34 9.71 0.52
CA ASP A 82 -3.82 10.09 -0.79
C ASP A 82 -3.78 8.93 -1.78
N VAL A 83 -3.70 7.71 -1.24
CA VAL A 83 -3.62 6.46 -2.01
C VAL A 83 -4.25 5.30 -1.23
N PHE A 84 -4.89 4.37 -1.96
CA PHE A 84 -5.36 3.09 -1.43
C PHE A 84 -4.41 1.97 -1.86
N VAL A 85 -4.00 1.13 -0.90
CA VAL A 85 -3.24 -0.07 -1.15
C VAL A 85 -4.09 -1.29 -0.82
N PHE A 86 -4.28 -2.17 -1.79
CA PHE A 86 -5.18 -3.31 -1.68
C PHE A 86 -4.42 -4.61 -1.45
N VAL A 87 -5.03 -5.48 -0.66
CA VAL A 87 -4.58 -6.86 -0.45
C VAL A 87 -5.33 -7.76 -1.42
N ASP A 88 -4.64 -8.30 -2.43
CA ASP A 88 -5.27 -9.12 -3.47
C ASP A 88 -5.35 -10.58 -3.07
N TYR A 89 -6.58 -11.10 -2.97
CA TYR A 89 -6.86 -12.50 -2.70
C TYR A 89 -8.29 -12.88 -3.17
N PRO A 90 -8.61 -14.18 -3.35
CA PRO A 90 -9.88 -14.60 -3.98
C PRO A 90 -11.17 -14.28 -3.21
N GLY A 91 -11.09 -13.87 -1.95
CA GLY A 91 -12.28 -13.64 -1.11
C GLY A 91 -13.09 -12.40 -1.52
N GLN A 92 -12.42 -11.34 -1.96
CA GLN A 92 -13.01 -10.14 -2.53
C GLN A 92 -12.00 -9.57 -3.52
N ASP A 93 -12.33 -9.62 -4.82
CA ASP A 93 -11.39 -9.23 -5.86
C ASP A 93 -11.19 -7.71 -5.94
N PHE A 94 -10.14 -7.32 -6.66
CA PHE A 94 -9.76 -5.92 -6.81
C PHE A 94 -10.89 -5.06 -7.36
N GLN A 95 -11.60 -5.51 -8.40
CA GLN A 95 -12.67 -4.72 -9.02
C GLN A 95 -13.83 -4.51 -8.04
N GLN A 96 -14.20 -5.54 -7.28
CA GLN A 96 -15.24 -5.42 -6.24
C GLN A 96 -14.85 -4.35 -5.20
N LYS A 97 -13.58 -4.33 -4.76
CA LYS A 97 -13.09 -3.32 -3.81
C LYS A 97 -13.13 -1.91 -4.39
N VAL A 98 -12.74 -1.74 -5.65
CA VAL A 98 -12.84 -0.46 -6.36
C VAL A 98 -14.29 -0.01 -6.48
N ASP A 99 -15.20 -0.91 -6.85
CA ASP A 99 -16.62 -0.59 -7.00
C ASP A 99 -17.24 -0.18 -5.65
N ILE A 100 -16.86 -0.85 -4.56
CA ILE A 100 -17.27 -0.47 -3.20
C ILE A 100 -16.82 0.97 -2.89
N LEU A 101 -15.55 1.31 -3.10
CA LEU A 101 -15.03 2.66 -2.84
C LEU A 101 -15.73 3.72 -3.71
N LYS A 102 -16.01 3.42 -4.97
CA LYS A 102 -16.65 4.34 -5.91
C LYS A 102 -18.15 4.54 -5.66
N SER A 103 -18.81 3.58 -5.02
CA SER A 103 -20.24 3.65 -4.73
C SER A 103 -20.57 4.12 -3.31
N ASN A 104 -19.64 3.96 -2.35
CA ASN A 104 -19.90 4.31 -0.95
C ASN A 104 -19.93 5.84 -0.76
N PRO A 105 -20.99 6.40 -0.16
CA PRO A 105 -21.07 7.85 0.08
C PRO A 105 -19.91 8.47 0.87
N ALA A 106 -19.25 7.67 1.73
CA ALA A 106 -18.14 8.14 2.54
C ALA A 106 -16.81 8.26 1.76
N THR A 107 -16.69 7.59 0.60
CA THR A 107 -15.41 7.48 -0.12
C THR A 107 -15.47 7.93 -1.57
N LYS A 108 -16.61 7.86 -2.23
CA LYS A 108 -16.76 8.12 -3.67
C LYS A 108 -16.23 9.48 -4.12
N ASP A 109 -16.27 10.48 -3.26
CA ASP A 109 -15.86 11.87 -3.56
C ASP A 109 -14.43 12.18 -3.10
N LEU A 110 -13.71 11.19 -2.51
CA LEU A 110 -12.31 11.36 -2.14
C LEU A 110 -11.43 11.50 -3.40
N PRO A 111 -10.46 12.43 -3.43
CA PRO A 111 -9.57 12.60 -4.59
C PRO A 111 -8.86 11.31 -5.01
N ALA A 112 -8.38 10.51 -4.04
CA ALA A 112 -7.72 9.25 -4.34
C ALA A 112 -8.64 8.24 -5.07
N VAL A 113 -9.94 8.26 -4.79
CA VAL A 113 -10.93 7.41 -5.46
C VAL A 113 -11.28 7.96 -6.85
N GLN A 114 -11.48 9.26 -6.96
CA GLN A 114 -11.80 9.91 -8.22
C GLN A 114 -10.66 9.79 -9.25
N GLU A 115 -9.41 9.87 -8.78
CA GLU A 115 -8.21 9.79 -9.61
C GLU A 115 -7.67 8.37 -9.74
N ASN A 116 -8.37 7.35 -9.21
CA ASN A 116 -7.96 5.94 -9.23
C ASN A 116 -6.53 5.72 -8.70
N ARG A 117 -6.17 6.35 -7.61
CA ARG A 117 -4.88 6.16 -6.96
C ARG A 117 -4.89 4.84 -6.16
N PHE A 118 -4.81 3.75 -6.91
CA PHE A 118 -4.95 2.38 -6.41
C PHE A 118 -3.69 1.58 -6.69
N ILE A 119 -3.17 0.89 -5.66
CA ILE A 119 -2.04 -0.04 -5.77
C ILE A 119 -2.53 -1.39 -5.26
N ASN A 120 -2.60 -2.39 -6.12
CA ASN A 120 -3.05 -3.73 -5.77
C ASN A 120 -1.87 -4.70 -5.74
N LEU A 121 -1.62 -5.33 -4.59
CA LEU A 121 -0.50 -6.27 -4.43
C LEU A 121 -1.00 -7.60 -3.87
N PRO A 122 -0.38 -8.73 -4.28
CA PRO A 122 -0.74 -10.05 -3.79
C PRO A 122 -0.70 -10.16 -2.27
N TYR A 123 -1.62 -10.93 -1.70
CA TYR A 123 -1.70 -11.21 -0.26
C TYR A 123 -0.35 -11.57 0.36
N ALA A 124 0.44 -12.42 -0.30
CA ALA A 124 1.74 -12.86 0.20
C ALA A 124 2.74 -11.71 0.46
N MET A 125 2.61 -10.60 -0.25
CA MET A 125 3.47 -9.42 -0.07
C MET A 125 3.11 -8.62 1.18
N TRP A 126 1.91 -8.79 1.73
CA TRP A 126 1.43 -8.12 2.94
C TRP A 126 1.64 -8.92 4.22
N CYS A 127 1.99 -10.20 4.10
CA CYS A 127 2.38 -11.04 5.22
C CYS A 127 3.81 -10.72 5.67
N SER A 128 4.12 -10.93 6.95
CA SER A 128 5.49 -10.77 7.44
C SER A 128 6.43 -11.76 6.76
N GLY A 129 7.38 -11.26 6.00
CA GLY A 129 8.29 -12.11 5.26
C GLY A 129 9.20 -11.36 4.26
N PRO A 130 9.98 -12.09 3.48
CA PRO A 130 10.98 -11.51 2.59
C PRO A 130 10.40 -10.64 1.47
N LEU A 131 9.13 -10.83 1.10
CA LEU A 131 8.46 -10.06 0.06
C LEU A 131 8.04 -8.64 0.50
N ASN A 132 8.24 -8.27 1.76
CA ASN A 132 7.83 -6.95 2.25
C ASN A 132 8.64 -5.81 1.60
N ILE A 133 9.92 -6.05 1.25
CA ILE A 133 10.72 -5.05 0.54
C ILE A 133 10.24 -4.91 -0.91
N ASP A 134 9.90 -6.01 -1.56
CA ASP A 134 9.30 -5.97 -2.91
C ASP A 134 7.98 -5.20 -2.89
N ALA A 135 7.14 -5.41 -1.89
CA ALA A 135 5.92 -4.65 -1.70
C ALA A 135 6.20 -3.15 -1.55
N ALA A 136 7.18 -2.78 -0.71
CA ALA A 136 7.54 -1.38 -0.49
C ALA A 136 8.06 -0.71 -1.78
N GLU A 137 8.84 -1.40 -2.60
CA GLU A 137 9.31 -0.91 -3.89
C GLU A 137 8.13 -0.64 -4.85
N HIS A 138 7.16 -1.56 -4.94
CA HIS A 138 5.96 -1.36 -5.76
C HIS A 138 5.09 -0.20 -5.25
N VAL A 139 4.89 -0.10 -3.94
CA VAL A 139 4.14 1.03 -3.34
C VAL A 139 4.84 2.35 -3.65
N ARG A 140 6.17 2.42 -3.49
CA ARG A 140 6.96 3.62 -3.82
C ARG A 140 6.77 4.01 -5.27
N LYS A 141 6.92 3.10 -6.23
CA LYS A 141 6.77 3.39 -7.66
C LYS A 141 5.35 3.80 -8.03
N GLY A 142 4.33 3.16 -7.45
CA GLY A 142 2.95 3.58 -7.63
C GLY A 142 2.71 5.02 -7.14
N MET A 143 3.24 5.38 -5.99
CA MET A 143 3.15 6.75 -5.49
C MET A 143 3.91 7.76 -6.35
N GLU A 144 5.04 7.39 -6.93
CA GLU A 144 5.74 8.23 -7.92
C GLU A 144 4.90 8.46 -9.17
N LYS A 145 4.25 7.41 -9.70
CA LYS A 145 3.33 7.53 -10.84
C LYS A 145 2.16 8.46 -10.55
N PHE A 146 1.66 8.46 -9.32
CA PHE A 146 0.59 9.37 -8.89
C PHE A 146 1.08 10.78 -8.52
N ASN A 147 2.38 11.07 -8.68
CA ASN A 147 3.01 12.33 -8.26
C ASN A 147 2.82 12.66 -6.76
N LEU A 148 2.74 11.64 -5.92
CA LEU A 148 2.62 11.80 -4.47
C LEU A 148 3.98 11.92 -3.78
N VAL A 149 5.02 11.41 -4.40
CA VAL A 149 6.42 11.46 -3.94
C VAL A 149 7.34 11.80 -5.11
N PRO A 150 8.53 12.38 -4.86
CA PRO A 150 9.52 12.61 -5.91
C PRO A 150 9.94 11.32 -6.61
N ALA A 151 10.25 11.42 -7.90
CA ALA A 151 10.79 10.30 -8.67
C ALA A 151 12.15 9.83 -8.10
N SER A 152 12.42 8.55 -8.20
CA SER A 152 13.65 7.91 -7.74
C SER A 152 14.16 6.89 -8.76
N ASP A 153 15.41 6.42 -8.57
CA ASP A 153 16.00 5.35 -9.36
C ASP A 153 15.59 3.94 -8.86
N ILE A 154 14.67 3.87 -7.88
CA ILE A 154 14.15 2.59 -7.37
C ILE A 154 13.45 1.85 -8.50
N THR A 155 13.85 0.60 -8.70
CA THR A 155 13.20 -0.33 -9.62
C THR A 155 12.76 -1.56 -8.83
N PRO A 156 11.46 -1.93 -8.84
CA PRO A 156 11.02 -3.15 -8.18
C PRO A 156 11.80 -4.37 -8.66
N SER A 157 12.36 -5.12 -7.73
CA SER A 157 13.17 -6.31 -8.05
C SER A 157 12.29 -7.49 -8.49
N LEU A 158 11.06 -7.55 -7.98
CA LEU A 158 10.09 -8.56 -8.34
C LEU A 158 9.08 -8.00 -9.34
N THR A 159 8.95 -8.65 -10.50
CA THR A 159 7.86 -8.36 -11.44
C THR A 159 6.56 -9.01 -10.95
N LEU A 160 5.48 -8.26 -10.89
CA LEU A 160 4.17 -8.80 -10.54
C LEU A 160 3.65 -9.72 -11.65
N PRO A 161 3.00 -10.84 -11.29
CA PRO A 161 2.32 -11.68 -12.30
C PRO A 161 1.23 -10.91 -13.04
N ASP A 162 1.02 -11.23 -14.33
CA ASP A 162 -0.04 -10.62 -15.14
C ASP A 162 -1.46 -10.83 -14.57
N SER A 163 -1.62 -11.85 -13.71
CA SER A 163 -2.88 -12.14 -13.02
C SER A 163 -3.24 -11.14 -11.91
N VAL A 164 -2.29 -10.29 -11.48
CA VAL A 164 -2.58 -9.21 -10.51
C VAL A 164 -3.34 -8.10 -11.22
N ALA A 165 -4.60 -7.90 -10.83
CA ALA A 165 -5.45 -6.91 -11.44
C ALA A 165 -5.06 -5.47 -11.08
N GLY A 166 -5.39 -4.51 -11.93
CA GLY A 166 -5.22 -3.09 -11.66
C GLY A 166 -3.79 -2.56 -11.81
N GLN A 167 -2.87 -3.33 -12.39
CA GLN A 167 -1.49 -2.87 -12.59
C GLN A 167 -1.41 -1.62 -13.46
N GLU A 168 -2.34 -1.44 -14.39
CA GLU A 168 -2.43 -0.25 -15.25
C GLU A 168 -2.61 1.06 -14.47
N TYR A 169 -3.09 1.01 -13.23
CA TYR A 169 -3.23 2.19 -12.38
C TYR A 169 -1.89 2.66 -11.80
N PHE A 170 -1.00 1.74 -11.44
CA PHE A 170 0.20 2.07 -10.65
C PHE A 170 1.54 1.64 -11.30
N HIS A 171 1.49 1.06 -12.50
CA HIS A 171 2.67 0.71 -13.32
C HIS A 171 2.83 1.53 -14.58
#